data_f3d87e177081cd3d4801d776f8ae9181
#
_entry.id   f3d87e177081cd3d4801d776f8ae9181
#
_cell.length_a   1.000
_cell.length_b   1.000
_cell.length_c   1.000
_cell.angle_alpha   90.00
_cell.angle_beta   90.00
_cell.angle_gamma   90.00
#
_symmetry.space_group_name_H-M   'P 1'
#
loop_
_entity.id
_entity.type
_entity.pdbx_description
1 polymer ?
#
loop_
_entity_poly.entity_id
_entity_poly.type
_entity_poly.pdbx_seq_one_letter_code
_entity_poly.pdbx_strand_id
1 'polypeptide(L)'
;EEAEGTNIVLRGNQIETLSEGLAIGGHVRACHQGGWGFASFNRLASLPERIEEAIAAAKLVGEEETLLAPIEVVQTVCQLPLTGTNPRHIPLSDKKALCDRYNQILKSVSPSITTTHVRYGDTQQRMILATSEGTLIEQSWCDLEMRFSATAREGETVQIGRETTGSRNGYEDLTQLDVLVEQAAQRAVQALTLPMVKGNSYPVVIDPVLTGLFVHEAFGHLSEADMLYENPDFLEVMSLGKRFGPDFLQIYDGAAPQGHRGSYYYDDEGVPATRTQLIQDGVLVGRLHSRETAGKLGEKPTGNARCLNYHYSPIVRMTNTWIERGTTPVARL
;
A
#
# COMPACT_ATOMS: atom_id res chain seq x y z
N GLU A 1 -1.68 -16.69 6.45
CA GLU A 1 -1.56 -16.05 5.14
C GLU A 1 -1.20 -17.10 4.08
N GLU A 2 -1.91 -17.05 2.98
CA GLU A 2 -1.65 -17.81 1.76
C GLU A 2 -1.65 -16.81 0.61
N ALA A 3 -0.55 -16.78 -0.16
CA ALA A 3 -0.38 -15.86 -1.28
C ALA A 3 0.09 -16.63 -2.50
N GLU A 4 -0.73 -16.68 -3.54
CA GLU A 4 -0.41 -17.31 -4.81
C GLU A 4 -0.33 -16.25 -5.90
N GLY A 5 0.79 -16.20 -6.64
CA GLY A 5 0.99 -15.10 -7.58
C GLY A 5 1.88 -15.42 -8.77
N THR A 6 1.84 -14.50 -9.74
CA THR A 6 2.67 -14.49 -10.93
C THR A 6 3.55 -13.23 -10.93
N ASN A 7 4.82 -13.38 -11.29
CA ASN A 7 5.71 -12.25 -11.49
C ASN A 7 6.45 -12.41 -12.83
N ILE A 8 6.31 -11.43 -13.71
CA ILE A 8 6.98 -11.38 -15.02
C ILE A 8 7.77 -10.08 -15.10
N VAL A 9 9.05 -10.18 -15.42
CA VAL A 9 9.93 -9.02 -15.62
C VAL A 9 10.62 -9.16 -16.97
N LEU A 10 10.41 -8.18 -17.83
CA LEU A 10 11.10 -8.04 -19.10
C LEU A 10 12.03 -6.84 -19.05
N ARG A 11 13.27 -7.01 -19.51
CA ARG A 11 14.22 -5.93 -19.75
C ARG A 11 14.73 -5.98 -21.20
N GLY A 12 14.46 -4.95 -21.97
CA GLY A 12 14.81 -4.93 -23.38
C GLY A 12 14.16 -6.12 -24.12
N ASN A 13 14.98 -7.06 -24.59
CA ASN A 13 14.54 -8.29 -25.28
C ASN A 13 14.63 -9.54 -24.40
N GLN A 14 15.01 -9.39 -23.11
CA GLN A 14 15.27 -10.51 -22.23
C GLN A 14 14.17 -10.65 -21.17
N ILE A 15 13.87 -11.90 -20.82
CA ILE A 15 13.06 -12.23 -19.67
C ILE A 15 14.01 -12.32 -18.47
N GLU A 16 13.88 -11.41 -17.51
CA GLU A 16 14.63 -11.48 -16.26
C GLU A 16 13.94 -12.37 -15.23
N THR A 17 12.61 -12.35 -15.21
CA THR A 17 11.82 -13.18 -14.31
C THR A 17 10.56 -13.66 -15.03
N LEU A 18 10.26 -14.94 -14.85
CA LEU A 18 9.00 -15.56 -15.24
C LEU A 18 8.71 -16.65 -14.19
N SER A 19 7.87 -16.33 -13.24
CA SER A 19 7.60 -17.21 -12.11
C SER A 19 6.14 -17.19 -11.68
N GLU A 20 5.68 -18.35 -11.26
CA GLU A 20 4.48 -18.52 -10.45
C GLU A 20 4.91 -19.14 -9.11
N GLY A 21 4.28 -18.72 -8.03
CA GLY A 21 4.64 -19.17 -6.70
C GLY A 21 3.49 -19.16 -5.74
N LEU A 22 3.60 -20.01 -4.72
CA LEU A 22 2.72 -20.08 -3.57
C LEU A 22 3.57 -19.87 -2.32
N ALA A 23 3.22 -18.86 -1.51
CA ALA A 23 3.77 -18.64 -0.19
C ALA A 23 2.69 -18.94 0.86
N ILE A 24 3.05 -19.74 1.87
CA ILE A 24 2.18 -20.04 3.00
C ILE A 24 2.98 -19.80 4.28
N GLY A 25 2.38 -19.06 5.20
CA GLY A 25 2.97 -18.80 6.50
C GLY A 25 2.03 -18.07 7.43
N GLY A 26 2.47 -17.88 8.65
CA GLY A 26 1.74 -17.14 9.65
C GLY A 26 2.65 -16.62 10.74
N HIS A 27 2.07 -15.84 11.62
CA HIS A 27 2.75 -15.42 12.84
C HIS A 27 1.80 -15.50 14.04
N VAL A 28 2.39 -15.56 15.20
CA VAL A 28 1.71 -15.40 16.49
C VAL A 28 2.23 -14.14 17.13
N ARG A 29 1.31 -13.29 17.60
CA ARG A 29 1.61 -12.19 18.52
C ARG A 29 0.99 -12.49 19.87
N ALA A 30 1.71 -12.26 20.93
CA ALA A 30 1.20 -12.32 22.28
C ALA A 30 1.53 -11.02 23.02
N CYS A 31 0.58 -10.50 23.82
CA CYS A 31 0.80 -9.35 24.67
C CYS A 31 0.66 -9.77 26.14
N HIS A 32 1.62 -9.38 26.97
CA HIS A 32 1.60 -9.62 28.41
C HIS A 32 2.24 -8.44 29.13
N GLN A 33 1.49 -7.82 30.05
CA GLN A 33 1.95 -6.65 30.80
C GLN A 33 2.63 -5.57 29.93
N GLY A 34 1.99 -5.18 28.81
CA GLY A 34 2.52 -4.21 27.85
C GLY A 34 3.62 -4.73 26.92
N GLY A 35 4.25 -5.85 27.26
CA GLY A 35 5.28 -6.47 26.42
C GLY A 35 4.70 -7.32 25.31
N TRP A 36 5.29 -7.22 24.11
CA TRP A 36 4.90 -7.98 22.94
C TRP A 36 5.91 -9.06 22.60
N GLY A 37 5.41 -10.26 22.34
CA GLY A 37 6.16 -11.37 21.74
C GLY A 37 5.66 -11.68 20.36
N PHE A 38 6.56 -12.10 19.49
CA PHE A 38 6.31 -12.42 18.10
C PHE A 38 7.05 -13.67 17.67
N ALA A 39 6.37 -14.57 16.96
CA ALA A 39 6.99 -15.75 16.35
C ALA A 39 6.33 -16.08 15.01
N SER A 40 7.11 -16.21 13.95
CA SER A 40 6.60 -16.57 12.64
C SER A 40 6.80 -18.05 12.31
N PHE A 41 6.01 -18.57 11.38
CA PHE A 41 6.09 -19.96 10.91
C PHE A 41 5.66 -20.09 9.45
N ASN A 42 6.12 -21.13 8.79
CA ASN A 42 5.69 -21.52 7.43
C ASN A 42 5.11 -22.95 7.38
N ARG A 43 4.88 -23.55 8.54
CA ARG A 43 4.24 -24.88 8.69
C ARG A 43 3.23 -24.81 9.82
N LEU A 44 1.97 -25.08 9.53
CA LEU A 44 0.90 -25.03 10.53
C LEU A 44 1.14 -25.98 11.72
N ALA A 45 1.83 -27.11 11.47
CA ALA A 45 2.18 -28.06 12.54
C ALA A 45 3.07 -27.46 13.63
N SER A 46 3.83 -26.40 13.36
CA SER A 46 4.64 -25.69 14.36
C SER A 46 3.88 -24.63 15.16
N LEU A 47 2.61 -24.39 14.86
CA LEU A 47 1.82 -23.34 15.53
C LEU A 47 1.80 -23.45 17.05
N PRO A 48 1.62 -24.62 17.70
CA PRO A 48 1.64 -24.72 19.16
C PRO A 48 2.95 -24.23 19.76
N GLU A 49 4.10 -24.62 19.18
CA GLU A 49 5.43 -24.17 19.62
C GLU A 49 5.61 -22.67 19.46
N ARG A 50 5.13 -22.09 18.35
CA ARG A 50 5.20 -20.64 18.11
C ARG A 50 4.33 -19.83 19.06
N ILE A 51 3.21 -20.38 19.49
CA ILE A 51 2.37 -19.75 20.53
C ILE A 51 3.14 -19.67 21.86
N GLU A 52 3.75 -20.75 22.28
CA GLU A 52 4.55 -20.78 23.52
C GLU A 52 5.74 -19.82 23.44
N GLU A 53 6.42 -19.76 22.30
CA GLU A 53 7.55 -18.87 22.07
C GLU A 53 7.12 -17.39 22.12
N ALA A 54 6.04 -17.01 21.46
CA ALA A 54 5.52 -15.65 21.49
C ALA A 54 5.08 -15.24 22.90
N ILE A 55 4.43 -16.14 23.66
CA ILE A 55 4.05 -15.89 25.04
C ILE A 55 5.29 -15.72 25.94
N ALA A 56 6.30 -16.57 25.79
CA ALA A 56 7.54 -16.47 26.55
C ALA A 56 8.27 -15.15 26.28
N ALA A 57 8.35 -14.75 25.00
CA ALA A 57 8.95 -13.47 24.61
C ALA A 57 8.19 -12.27 25.20
N ALA A 58 6.84 -12.29 25.16
CA ALA A 58 6.02 -11.23 25.73
C ALA A 58 6.25 -11.09 27.26
N LYS A 59 6.33 -12.21 27.97
CA LYS A 59 6.59 -12.23 29.43
C LYS A 59 7.98 -11.72 29.79
N LEU A 60 8.96 -11.88 28.90
CA LEU A 60 10.34 -11.46 29.17
C LEU A 60 10.49 -9.93 29.17
N VAL A 61 9.68 -9.22 28.40
CA VAL A 61 9.79 -7.77 28.19
C VAL A 61 8.60 -6.99 28.78
N GLY A 62 7.58 -7.69 29.32
CA GLY A 62 6.39 -7.05 29.87
C GLY A 62 6.64 -6.53 31.27
N GLU A 63 6.52 -5.20 31.46
CA GLU A 63 6.73 -4.50 32.74
C GLU A 63 5.64 -3.45 33.02
N GLU A 64 4.69 -3.24 32.07
CA GLU A 64 3.69 -2.18 32.11
C GLU A 64 2.27 -2.73 32.01
N GLU A 65 1.26 -1.88 32.18
CA GLU A 65 -0.12 -2.24 31.93
C GLU A 65 -0.38 -2.46 30.42
N THR A 66 -1.10 -3.52 30.07
CA THR A 66 -1.56 -3.74 28.71
C THR A 66 -2.74 -2.81 28.39
N LEU A 67 -2.51 -1.84 27.52
CA LEU A 67 -3.52 -0.90 27.06
C LEU A 67 -3.89 -1.19 25.60
N LEU A 68 -4.91 -2.03 25.38
CA LEU A 68 -5.46 -2.30 24.05
C LEU A 68 -6.88 -1.75 23.97
N ALA A 69 -7.14 -0.92 22.99
CA ALA A 69 -8.51 -0.46 22.72
C ALA A 69 -9.42 -1.67 22.45
N PRO A 70 -10.61 -1.74 23.10
CA PRO A 70 -11.54 -2.82 22.88
C PRO A 70 -12.12 -2.77 21.46
N ILE A 71 -12.38 -3.94 20.89
CA ILE A 71 -13.04 -4.11 19.60
C ILE A 71 -14.18 -5.11 19.74
N GLU A 72 -15.13 -5.05 18.81
CA GLU A 72 -16.17 -6.06 18.71
C GLU A 72 -15.58 -7.41 18.28
N VAL A 73 -16.01 -8.48 18.91
CA VAL A 73 -15.64 -9.85 18.52
C VAL A 73 -16.41 -10.21 17.25
N VAL A 74 -15.69 -10.58 16.21
CA VAL A 74 -16.27 -10.87 14.89
C VAL A 74 -15.88 -12.28 14.45
N GLN A 75 -16.88 -13.01 13.91
CA GLN A 75 -16.65 -14.28 13.22
C GLN A 75 -17.23 -14.17 11.82
N THR A 76 -16.38 -14.06 10.81
CA THR A 76 -16.80 -13.78 9.44
C THR A 76 -15.83 -14.33 8.39
N VAL A 77 -16.39 -14.57 7.21
CA VAL A 77 -15.64 -14.81 5.97
C VAL A 77 -16.02 -13.72 5.00
N CYS A 78 -15.04 -13.00 4.50
CA CYS A 78 -15.26 -11.92 3.55
C CYS A 78 -14.25 -11.98 2.40
N GLN A 79 -14.72 -11.60 1.22
CA GLN A 79 -13.92 -11.54 0.01
C GLN A 79 -14.11 -10.16 -0.61
N LEU A 80 -13.02 -9.46 -0.88
CA LEU A 80 -13.10 -8.25 -1.69
C LEU A 80 -13.64 -8.60 -3.08
N PRO A 81 -14.63 -7.85 -3.57
CA PRO A 81 -15.25 -8.16 -4.85
C PRO A 81 -14.23 -8.03 -5.99
N LEU A 82 -14.23 -9.04 -6.83
CA LEU A 82 -13.51 -9.04 -8.09
C LEU A 82 -14.55 -8.77 -9.20
N THR A 83 -14.48 -7.62 -9.84
CA THR A 83 -15.47 -7.21 -10.86
C THR A 83 -15.14 -7.75 -12.25
N GLY A 84 -13.87 -8.15 -12.47
CA GLY A 84 -13.38 -8.75 -13.72
C GLY A 84 -12.89 -10.19 -13.53
N THR A 85 -12.14 -10.68 -14.50
CA THR A 85 -11.59 -12.03 -14.50
C THR A 85 -10.48 -12.17 -13.46
N ASN A 86 -10.56 -13.23 -12.67
CA ASN A 86 -9.48 -13.57 -11.74
C ASN A 86 -8.19 -13.89 -12.55
N PRO A 87 -7.07 -13.22 -12.30
CA PRO A 87 -5.81 -13.44 -13.01
C PRO A 87 -5.27 -14.88 -12.85
N ARG A 88 -5.72 -15.61 -11.83
CA ARG A 88 -5.38 -17.04 -11.68
C ARG A 88 -5.98 -17.93 -12.78
N HIS A 89 -7.03 -17.48 -13.48
CA HIS A 89 -7.64 -18.16 -14.60
C HIS A 89 -7.01 -17.77 -15.94
N ILE A 90 -6.06 -16.84 -15.97
CA ILE A 90 -5.35 -16.40 -17.17
C ILE A 90 -4.06 -17.20 -17.32
N PRO A 91 -3.85 -17.90 -18.46
CA PRO A 91 -2.62 -18.63 -18.70
C PRO A 91 -1.38 -17.74 -18.62
N LEU A 92 -0.27 -18.29 -18.11
CA LEU A 92 1.01 -17.58 -18.02
C LEU A 92 1.50 -17.08 -19.39
N SER A 93 1.21 -17.84 -20.46
CA SER A 93 1.49 -17.45 -21.86
C SER A 93 0.82 -16.13 -22.24
N ASP A 94 -0.44 -15.93 -21.82
CA ASP A 94 -1.23 -14.76 -22.18
C ASP A 94 -0.78 -13.53 -21.38
N LYS A 95 -0.45 -13.71 -20.10
CA LYS A 95 0.18 -12.68 -19.26
C LYS A 95 1.52 -12.24 -19.84
N LYS A 96 2.34 -13.21 -20.31
CA LYS A 96 3.61 -12.92 -20.99
C LYS A 96 3.39 -12.19 -22.32
N ALA A 97 2.43 -12.63 -23.13
CA ALA A 97 2.10 -11.97 -24.40
C ALA A 97 1.66 -10.52 -24.19
N LEU A 98 0.91 -10.24 -23.13
CA LEU A 98 0.56 -8.89 -22.71
C LEU A 98 1.81 -8.03 -22.40
N CYS A 99 2.75 -8.58 -21.63
CA CYS A 99 4.02 -7.91 -21.31
C CYS A 99 4.85 -7.66 -22.59
N ASP A 100 4.93 -8.64 -23.51
CA ASP A 100 5.62 -8.47 -24.79
C ASP A 100 5.00 -7.36 -25.63
N ARG A 101 3.67 -7.30 -25.71
CA ARG A 101 2.94 -6.22 -26.43
C ARG A 101 3.33 -4.84 -25.87
N TYR A 102 3.26 -4.64 -24.58
CA TYR A 102 3.62 -3.37 -23.94
C TYR A 102 5.10 -3.04 -24.11
N ASN A 103 5.96 -4.03 -24.06
CA ASN A 103 7.38 -3.84 -24.34
C ASN A 103 7.65 -3.37 -25.78
N GLN A 104 6.89 -3.87 -26.76
CA GLN A 104 6.99 -3.39 -28.15
C GLN A 104 6.48 -1.96 -28.29
N ILE A 105 5.38 -1.60 -27.62
CA ILE A 105 4.88 -0.22 -27.61
C ILE A 105 5.95 0.72 -27.09
N LEU A 106 6.55 0.44 -25.92
CA LEU A 106 7.63 1.28 -25.37
C LEU A 106 8.76 1.51 -26.38
N LYS A 107 9.20 0.45 -27.07
CA LYS A 107 10.31 0.52 -28.03
C LYS A 107 9.95 1.28 -29.30
N SER A 108 8.69 1.22 -29.73
CA SER A 108 8.25 1.82 -31.01
C SER A 108 8.13 3.34 -30.97
N VAL A 109 8.10 3.95 -29.78
CA VAL A 109 7.88 5.40 -29.61
C VAL A 109 9.01 6.23 -30.23
N SER A 110 10.27 5.79 -30.09
CA SER A 110 11.42 6.53 -30.64
C SER A 110 12.65 5.63 -30.77
N PRO A 111 13.49 5.83 -31.81
CA PRO A 111 14.78 5.18 -31.93
C PRO A 111 15.78 5.56 -30.82
N SER A 112 15.54 6.65 -30.08
CA SER A 112 16.36 7.04 -28.92
C SER A 112 16.12 6.17 -27.68
N ILE A 113 15.06 5.31 -27.67
CA ILE A 113 14.84 4.36 -26.59
C ILE A 113 15.88 3.24 -26.67
N THR A 114 16.75 3.19 -25.69
CA THR A 114 17.87 2.22 -25.61
C THR A 114 17.51 0.98 -24.78
N THR A 115 16.66 1.14 -23.78
CA THR A 115 16.23 0.04 -22.90
C THR A 115 14.80 0.27 -22.41
N THR A 116 14.08 -0.83 -22.27
CA THR A 116 12.72 -0.85 -21.72
C THR A 116 12.64 -1.84 -20.56
N HIS A 117 11.71 -1.58 -19.64
CA HIS A 117 11.42 -2.49 -18.54
C HIS A 117 9.90 -2.59 -18.38
N VAL A 118 9.39 -3.82 -18.39
CA VAL A 118 7.97 -4.12 -18.12
C VAL A 118 7.92 -5.13 -16.98
N ARG A 119 7.18 -4.81 -15.94
CA ARG A 119 6.88 -5.73 -14.85
C ARG A 119 5.38 -5.93 -14.74
N TYR A 120 4.98 -7.18 -14.69
CA TYR A 120 3.64 -7.65 -14.36
C TYR A 120 3.70 -8.39 -13.03
N GLY A 121 2.74 -8.14 -12.15
CA GLY A 121 2.51 -8.88 -10.93
C GLY A 121 1.02 -9.09 -10.69
N ASP A 122 0.65 -10.30 -10.31
CA ASP A 122 -0.63 -10.58 -9.69
C ASP A 122 -0.44 -11.45 -8.44
N THR A 123 -1.33 -11.27 -7.46
CA THR A 123 -1.33 -12.07 -6.25
C THR A 123 -2.76 -12.28 -5.77
N GLN A 124 -3.18 -13.54 -5.61
CA GLN A 124 -4.36 -13.90 -4.85
C GLN A 124 -3.93 -14.14 -3.42
N GLN A 125 -4.46 -13.35 -2.49
CA GLN A 125 -4.19 -13.49 -1.05
C GLN A 125 -5.41 -14.01 -0.31
N ARG A 126 -5.15 -14.86 0.69
CA ARG A 126 -6.11 -15.32 1.70
C ARG A 126 -5.45 -15.20 3.07
N MET A 127 -6.11 -14.53 3.99
CA MET A 127 -5.65 -14.32 5.35
C MET A 127 -6.69 -14.86 6.34
N ILE A 128 -6.22 -15.52 7.39
CA ILE A 128 -7.04 -15.93 8.53
C ILE A 128 -6.44 -15.28 9.78
N LEU A 129 -7.25 -14.53 10.50
CA LEU A 129 -6.94 -13.96 11.81
C LEU A 129 -7.77 -14.70 12.87
N ALA A 130 -7.11 -15.15 13.93
CA ALA A 130 -7.77 -15.68 15.13
C ALA A 130 -7.17 -15.01 16.37
N THR A 131 -8.03 -14.57 17.29
CA THR A 131 -7.61 -13.94 18.56
C THR A 131 -8.12 -14.70 19.77
N SER A 132 -7.45 -14.58 20.90
CA SER A 132 -7.89 -15.14 22.18
C SER A 132 -9.18 -14.50 22.72
N GLU A 133 -9.59 -13.35 22.19
CA GLU A 133 -10.86 -12.69 22.51
C GLU A 133 -12.05 -13.33 21.80
N GLY A 134 -11.81 -14.23 20.81
CA GLY A 134 -12.84 -14.97 20.09
C GLY A 134 -13.10 -14.48 18.66
N THR A 135 -12.37 -13.48 18.17
CA THR A 135 -12.44 -13.05 16.77
C THR A 135 -11.85 -14.12 15.86
N LEU A 136 -12.56 -14.45 14.78
CA LEU A 136 -12.11 -15.32 13.71
C LEU A 136 -12.52 -14.69 12.36
N ILE A 137 -11.57 -14.18 11.64
CA ILE A 137 -11.80 -13.51 10.36
C ILE A 137 -11.02 -14.25 9.28
N GLU A 138 -11.72 -14.63 8.21
CA GLU A 138 -11.08 -15.01 6.97
C GLU A 138 -11.38 -13.94 5.93
N GLN A 139 -10.35 -13.39 5.30
CA GLN A 139 -10.52 -12.45 4.19
C GLN A 139 -9.60 -12.78 3.03
N SER A 140 -10.09 -12.51 1.81
CA SER A 140 -9.32 -12.73 0.59
C SER A 140 -9.50 -11.60 -0.41
N TRP A 141 -8.45 -11.38 -1.22
CA TRP A 141 -8.44 -10.39 -2.28
C TRP A 141 -7.44 -10.77 -3.38
N CYS A 142 -7.61 -10.14 -4.52
CA CYS A 142 -6.64 -10.18 -5.62
C CYS A 142 -5.97 -8.82 -5.75
N ASP A 143 -4.66 -8.79 -5.94
CA ASP A 143 -3.89 -7.59 -6.21
C ASP A 143 -3.17 -7.72 -7.54
N LEU A 144 -3.25 -6.69 -8.38
CA LEU A 144 -2.64 -6.64 -9.70
C LEU A 144 -1.80 -5.39 -9.83
N GLU A 145 -0.63 -5.51 -10.48
CA GLU A 145 0.19 -4.35 -10.81
C GLU A 145 0.86 -4.48 -12.17
N MET A 146 1.07 -3.35 -12.81
CA MET A 146 2.01 -3.21 -13.91
C MET A 146 2.90 -1.99 -13.72
N ARG A 147 4.15 -2.14 -14.11
CA ARG A 147 5.14 -1.05 -14.12
C ARG A 147 5.84 -1.02 -15.46
N PHE A 148 5.95 0.18 -16.00
CA PHE A 148 6.59 0.45 -17.29
C PHE A 148 7.71 1.46 -17.10
N SER A 149 8.85 1.23 -17.73
CA SER A 149 9.85 2.27 -17.89
C SER A 149 10.56 2.15 -19.24
N ALA A 150 10.92 3.31 -19.77
CA ALA A 150 11.75 3.44 -20.95
C ALA A 150 12.94 4.35 -20.64
N THR A 151 14.13 3.95 -21.09
CA THR A 151 15.34 4.76 -21.01
C THR A 151 15.65 5.28 -22.41
N ALA A 152 15.66 6.60 -22.55
CA ALA A 152 16.05 7.27 -23.79
C ALA A 152 17.47 7.86 -23.65
N ARG A 153 18.22 7.87 -24.74
CA ARG A 153 19.59 8.43 -24.82
C ARG A 153 19.78 9.26 -26.08
N GLU A 154 20.44 10.40 -25.92
CA GLU A 154 20.97 11.21 -27.02
C GLU A 154 22.34 11.75 -26.61
N GLY A 155 23.40 11.25 -27.27
CA GLY A 155 24.77 11.52 -26.87
C GLY A 155 25.04 11.06 -25.42
N GLU A 156 25.47 11.99 -24.57
CA GLU A 156 25.71 11.74 -23.13
C GLU A 156 24.45 11.91 -22.26
N THR A 157 23.38 12.47 -22.81
CA THR A 157 22.13 12.69 -22.07
C THR A 157 21.33 11.40 -22.02
N VAL A 158 20.95 10.99 -20.79
CA VAL A 158 20.12 9.81 -20.54
C VAL A 158 18.93 10.23 -19.67
N GLN A 159 17.73 9.84 -20.07
CA GLN A 159 16.50 10.14 -19.34
C GLN A 159 15.63 8.90 -19.24
N ILE A 160 14.83 8.83 -18.16
CA ILE A 160 13.95 7.70 -17.88
C ILE A 160 12.53 8.23 -17.68
N GLY A 161 11.60 7.67 -18.43
CA GLY A 161 10.17 7.83 -18.20
C GLY A 161 9.61 6.57 -17.54
N ARG A 162 8.63 6.75 -16.64
CA ARG A 162 8.00 5.67 -15.88
C ARG A 162 6.52 5.88 -15.73
N GLU A 163 5.78 4.78 -15.76
CA GLU A 163 4.37 4.72 -15.37
C GLU A 163 4.11 3.45 -14.58
N THR A 164 3.17 3.55 -13.66
CA THR A 164 2.72 2.41 -12.84
C THR A 164 1.21 2.44 -12.72
N THR A 165 0.62 1.26 -12.66
CA THR A 165 -0.80 1.11 -12.36
C THR A 165 -1.02 -0.17 -11.56
N GLY A 166 -2.15 -0.26 -10.89
CA GLY A 166 -2.56 -1.45 -10.18
C GLY A 166 -4.04 -1.39 -9.83
N SER A 167 -4.60 -2.56 -9.56
CA SER A 167 -6.03 -2.73 -9.34
C SER A 167 -6.30 -3.94 -8.46
N ARG A 168 -7.50 -3.97 -7.88
CA ARG A 168 -8.10 -5.16 -7.24
C ARG A 168 -9.39 -5.62 -7.92
N ASN A 169 -9.72 -5.06 -9.09
CA ASN A 169 -10.98 -5.34 -9.79
C ASN A 169 -10.92 -6.57 -10.70
N GLY A 170 -9.81 -6.80 -11.42
CA GLY A 170 -9.66 -7.91 -12.35
C GLY A 170 -8.61 -7.69 -13.42
N TYR A 171 -8.31 -8.75 -14.16
CA TYR A 171 -7.25 -8.77 -15.18
C TYR A 171 -7.47 -7.75 -16.31
N GLU A 172 -8.73 -7.45 -16.64
CA GLU A 172 -9.11 -6.49 -17.68
C GLU A 172 -8.53 -5.10 -17.46
N ASP A 173 -8.38 -4.68 -16.21
CA ASP A 173 -7.78 -3.38 -15.86
C ASP A 173 -6.33 -3.25 -16.33
N LEU A 174 -5.67 -4.37 -16.61
CA LEU A 174 -4.30 -4.39 -17.12
C LEU A 174 -4.21 -4.54 -18.65
N THR A 175 -5.31 -4.76 -19.36
CA THR A 175 -5.28 -5.13 -20.79
C THR A 175 -5.36 -3.94 -21.77
N GLN A 176 -5.73 -2.74 -21.30
CA GLN A 176 -5.95 -1.54 -22.10
C GLN A 176 -5.08 -0.36 -21.66
N LEU A 177 -3.78 -0.62 -21.46
CA LEU A 177 -2.85 0.37 -20.93
C LEU A 177 -1.96 1.01 -22.02
N ASP A 178 -2.29 0.85 -23.31
CA ASP A 178 -1.45 1.27 -24.43
C ASP A 178 -1.05 2.74 -24.31
N VAL A 179 -2.00 3.64 -24.02
CA VAL A 179 -1.75 5.08 -23.84
C VAL A 179 -0.81 5.35 -22.66
N LEU A 180 -1.01 4.67 -21.52
CA LEU A 180 -0.15 4.81 -20.34
C LEU A 180 1.28 4.35 -20.64
N VAL A 181 1.41 3.25 -21.40
CA VAL A 181 2.70 2.69 -21.82
C VAL A 181 3.43 3.67 -22.76
N GLU A 182 2.73 4.23 -23.76
CA GLU A 182 3.29 5.25 -24.65
C GLU A 182 3.75 6.49 -23.87
N GLN A 183 2.97 6.95 -22.90
CA GLN A 183 3.32 8.10 -22.06
C GLN A 183 4.64 7.87 -21.29
N ALA A 184 4.88 6.66 -20.78
CA ALA A 184 6.15 6.33 -20.13
C ALA A 184 7.35 6.55 -21.07
N ALA A 185 7.25 6.09 -22.33
CA ALA A 185 8.32 6.26 -23.31
C ALA A 185 8.42 7.72 -23.81
N GLN A 186 7.29 8.38 -24.06
CA GLN A 186 7.26 9.79 -24.49
C GLN A 186 7.91 10.72 -23.45
N ARG A 187 7.65 10.51 -22.15
CA ARG A 187 8.31 11.27 -21.07
C ARG A 187 9.83 11.14 -21.11
N ALA A 188 10.36 9.94 -21.34
CA ALA A 188 11.80 9.74 -21.47
C ALA A 188 12.38 10.51 -22.66
N VAL A 189 11.72 10.45 -23.82
CA VAL A 189 12.17 11.12 -25.05
C VAL A 189 12.08 12.64 -24.92
N GLN A 190 10.96 13.17 -24.42
CA GLN A 190 10.78 14.61 -24.22
C GLN A 190 11.81 15.18 -23.24
N ALA A 191 12.13 14.44 -22.17
CA ALA A 191 13.08 14.89 -21.17
C ALA A 191 14.53 15.05 -21.71
N LEU A 192 14.88 14.43 -22.83
CA LEU A 192 16.21 14.61 -23.46
C LEU A 192 16.47 16.06 -23.87
N THR A 193 15.42 16.80 -24.27
CA THR A 193 15.53 18.16 -24.79
C THR A 193 15.08 19.24 -23.81
N LEU A 194 14.53 18.86 -22.67
CA LEU A 194 14.07 19.81 -21.67
C LEU A 194 15.25 20.48 -20.94
N PRO A 195 15.20 21.80 -20.71
CA PRO A 195 16.22 22.48 -19.93
C PRO A 195 16.19 22.08 -18.47
N MET A 196 17.35 22.09 -17.82
CA MET A 196 17.43 21.91 -16.36
C MET A 196 16.69 23.04 -15.66
N VAL A 197 15.81 22.66 -14.70
CA VAL A 197 15.14 23.63 -13.83
C VAL A 197 16.17 24.30 -12.91
N LYS A 198 16.17 25.63 -12.88
CA LYS A 198 17.02 26.38 -11.96
C LYS A 198 16.45 26.33 -10.54
N GLY A 199 17.32 26.18 -9.54
CA GLY A 199 16.90 26.26 -8.14
C GLY A 199 16.27 27.62 -7.83
N ASN A 200 15.00 27.63 -7.41
CA ASN A 200 14.25 28.82 -7.02
C ASN A 200 12.95 28.42 -6.30
N SER A 201 12.18 29.39 -5.84
CA SER A 201 10.82 29.21 -5.37
C SER A 201 9.85 29.46 -6.52
N TYR A 202 8.98 28.50 -6.81
CA TYR A 202 8.00 28.58 -7.90
C TYR A 202 6.60 28.27 -7.38
N PRO A 203 5.56 28.97 -7.85
CA PRO A 203 4.21 28.47 -7.76
C PRO A 203 4.08 27.24 -8.67
N VAL A 204 3.51 26.16 -8.15
CA VAL A 204 3.37 24.90 -8.90
C VAL A 204 1.93 24.41 -8.86
N VAL A 205 1.48 23.81 -9.95
CA VAL A 205 0.28 22.97 -10.02
C VAL A 205 0.75 21.53 -10.03
N ILE A 206 0.31 20.76 -9.05
CA ILE A 206 0.71 19.35 -8.89
C ILE A 206 -0.41 18.47 -9.44
N ASP A 207 -0.06 17.47 -10.24
CA ASP A 207 -1.03 16.49 -10.74
C ASP A 207 -1.58 15.60 -9.61
N PRO A 208 -2.73 14.93 -9.81
CA PRO A 208 -3.36 14.12 -8.75
C PRO A 208 -2.47 13.00 -8.21
N VAL A 209 -1.61 12.38 -9.03
CA VAL A 209 -0.74 11.28 -8.60
C VAL A 209 0.36 11.81 -7.67
N LEU A 210 1.03 12.89 -8.07
CA LEU A 210 2.06 13.52 -7.25
C LEU A 210 1.44 14.18 -6.00
N THR A 211 0.22 14.72 -6.09
CA THR A 211 -0.53 15.23 -4.94
C THR A 211 -0.83 14.11 -3.93
N GLY A 212 -1.21 12.94 -4.40
CA GLY A 212 -1.39 11.75 -3.56
C GLY A 212 -0.10 11.33 -2.86
N LEU A 213 1.02 11.30 -3.57
CA LEU A 213 2.33 11.04 -2.97
C LEU A 213 2.71 12.12 -1.95
N PHE A 214 2.51 13.39 -2.29
CA PHE A 214 2.80 14.50 -1.37
C PHE A 214 2.02 14.39 -0.07
N VAL A 215 0.71 14.11 -0.12
CA VAL A 215 -0.09 13.96 1.10
C VAL A 215 0.26 12.69 1.88
N HIS A 216 0.66 11.62 1.19
CA HIS A 216 1.18 10.41 1.81
C HIS A 216 2.41 10.71 2.67
N GLU A 217 3.39 11.42 2.15
CA GLU A 217 4.61 11.79 2.87
C GLU A 217 4.38 12.87 3.94
N ALA A 218 3.56 13.90 3.62
CA ALA A 218 3.39 15.06 4.50
C ALA A 218 2.41 14.83 5.65
N PHE A 219 1.36 14.01 5.45
CA PHE A 219 0.33 13.79 6.48
C PHE A 219 0.06 12.32 6.76
N GLY A 220 0.19 11.46 5.78
CA GLY A 220 -0.04 10.04 5.96
C GLY A 220 0.90 9.46 7.02
N HIS A 221 2.20 9.50 6.78
CA HIS A 221 3.20 9.02 7.74
C HIS A 221 3.19 9.80 9.06
N LEU A 222 3.01 11.13 9.01
CA LEU A 222 2.94 11.93 10.24
C LEU A 222 1.69 11.67 11.08
N SER A 223 0.69 11.00 10.53
CA SER A 223 -0.54 10.61 11.24
C SER A 223 -0.49 9.19 11.81
N GLU A 224 0.55 8.40 11.53
CA GLU A 224 0.76 7.06 12.10
C GLU A 224 1.11 7.20 13.59
N ALA A 225 0.20 6.73 14.47
CA ALA A 225 0.25 7.07 15.90
C ALA A 225 1.34 6.33 16.69
N ASP A 226 1.92 5.26 16.16
CA ASP A 226 3.08 4.59 16.77
C ASP A 226 4.30 5.49 16.85
N MET A 227 4.55 6.32 15.83
CA MET A 227 5.61 7.33 15.87
C MET A 227 5.33 8.46 16.86
N LEU A 228 4.06 8.79 17.07
CA LEU A 228 3.65 9.92 17.91
C LEU A 228 3.75 9.62 19.39
N TYR A 229 3.35 8.42 19.80
CA TYR A 229 3.33 8.09 21.21
C TYR A 229 4.74 7.87 21.78
N GLU A 230 5.69 7.46 20.95
CA GLU A 230 7.10 7.28 21.33
C GLU A 230 7.88 8.61 21.41
N ASN A 231 7.35 9.68 20.81
CA ASN A 231 8.00 10.98 20.74
C ASN A 231 7.06 12.13 21.15
N PRO A 232 7.13 12.59 22.41
CA PRO A 232 6.28 13.68 22.91
C PRO A 232 6.39 14.98 22.14
N ASP A 233 7.57 15.36 21.65
CA ASP A 233 7.75 16.57 20.85
C ASP A 233 6.99 16.48 19.52
N PHE A 234 6.97 15.28 18.95
CA PHE A 234 6.27 15.01 17.71
C PHE A 234 4.73 15.01 17.93
N LEU A 235 4.29 14.51 19.08
CA LEU A 235 2.89 14.57 19.48
C LEU A 235 2.40 16.01 19.64
N GLU A 236 3.24 16.93 20.13
CA GLU A 236 2.94 18.36 20.19
C GLU A 236 2.82 18.98 18.79
N VAL A 237 3.75 18.65 17.89
CA VAL A 237 3.69 19.10 16.48
C VAL A 237 2.41 18.63 15.81
N MET A 238 2.01 17.38 16.03
CA MET A 238 0.82 16.74 15.46
C MET A 238 -0.37 16.71 16.44
N SER A 239 -0.54 17.78 17.24
CA SER A 239 -1.66 17.88 18.18
C SER A 239 -3.00 18.08 17.45
N LEU A 240 -4.03 17.36 17.89
CA LEU A 240 -5.39 17.54 17.38
C LEU A 240 -5.86 18.99 17.61
N GLY A 241 -6.58 19.55 16.65
CA GLY A 241 -7.02 20.94 16.64
C GLY A 241 -6.02 21.93 16.00
N LYS A 242 -4.80 21.51 15.68
CA LYS A 242 -3.80 22.34 15.03
C LYS A 242 -4.11 22.53 13.54
N ARG A 243 -3.95 23.77 13.06
CA ARG A 243 -4.16 24.11 11.65
C ARG A 243 -2.92 23.87 10.81
N PHE A 244 -3.10 23.16 9.69
CA PHE A 244 -2.04 22.85 8.73
C PHE A 244 -2.33 23.36 7.31
N GLY A 245 -3.55 23.82 7.05
CA GLY A 245 -3.90 24.27 5.71
C GLY A 245 -5.12 25.20 5.70
N PRO A 246 -5.57 25.60 4.50
CA PRO A 246 -6.76 26.43 4.32
C PRO A 246 -8.04 25.64 4.60
N ASP A 247 -9.15 26.37 4.80
CA ASP A 247 -10.45 25.82 5.20
C ASP A 247 -11.05 24.84 4.16
N PHE A 248 -10.60 24.84 2.94
CA PHE A 248 -11.05 23.86 1.93
C PHE A 248 -10.25 22.57 1.92
N LEU A 249 -9.17 22.46 2.70
CA LEU A 249 -8.33 21.24 2.71
C LEU A 249 -9.00 20.15 3.55
N GLN A 250 -9.28 19.01 2.86
CA GLN A 250 -9.82 17.79 3.45
C GLN A 250 -8.90 16.64 3.10
N ILE A 251 -8.36 15.92 4.09
CA ILE A 251 -7.48 14.77 3.90
C ILE A 251 -8.07 13.57 4.64
N TYR A 252 -8.06 12.43 3.97
CA TYR A 252 -8.56 11.16 4.48
C TYR A 252 -7.56 10.03 4.27
N ASP A 253 -7.64 9.02 5.11
CA ASP A 253 -7.10 7.68 4.88
C ASP A 253 -8.20 6.64 5.13
N GLY A 254 -8.20 5.55 4.36
CA GLY A 254 -9.16 4.49 4.61
C GLY A 254 -9.10 3.33 3.62
N ALA A 255 -9.31 2.13 4.14
CA ALA A 255 -9.38 0.91 3.35
C ALA A 255 -10.77 0.64 2.74
N ALA A 256 -11.78 1.43 3.10
CA ALA A 256 -13.15 1.22 2.68
C ALA A 256 -13.44 1.39 1.18
N PRO A 257 -12.76 2.25 0.39
CA PRO A 257 -12.99 2.32 -1.04
C PRO A 257 -12.61 1.00 -1.72
N GLN A 258 -13.59 0.30 -2.30
CA GLN A 258 -13.36 -0.95 -3.02
C GLN A 258 -12.60 -0.72 -4.33
N GLY A 259 -11.82 -1.72 -4.75
CA GLY A 259 -11.05 -1.67 -6.00
C GLY A 259 -9.67 -1.00 -5.91
N HIS A 260 -9.41 -0.25 -4.87
CA HIS A 260 -8.09 0.33 -4.62
C HIS A 260 -7.16 -0.68 -3.92
N ARG A 261 -5.86 -0.57 -4.18
CA ARG A 261 -4.86 -1.51 -3.66
C ARG A 261 -4.70 -1.49 -2.14
N GLY A 262 -5.04 -0.39 -1.47
CA GLY A 262 -5.06 -0.29 -0.01
C GLY A 262 -6.35 -0.78 0.65
N SER A 263 -7.33 -1.33 -0.09
CA SER A 263 -8.64 -1.72 0.46
C SER A 263 -8.64 -3.11 1.08
N TYR A 264 -9.32 -3.26 2.22
CA TYR A 264 -9.60 -4.52 2.92
C TYR A 264 -10.81 -4.33 3.85
N TYR A 265 -11.30 -5.40 4.47
CA TYR A 265 -12.42 -5.30 5.43
C TYR A 265 -11.94 -5.14 6.88
N TYR A 266 -10.86 -5.82 7.26
CA TYR A 266 -10.30 -5.80 8.60
C TYR A 266 -8.79 -5.73 8.53
N ASP A 267 -8.20 -5.01 9.47
CA ASP A 267 -6.74 -5.00 9.63
C ASP A 267 -6.22 -6.28 10.34
N ASP A 268 -4.93 -6.36 10.58
CA ASP A 268 -4.29 -7.55 11.16
C ASP A 268 -4.50 -7.69 12.68
N GLU A 269 -5.26 -6.78 13.30
CA GLU A 269 -5.73 -6.85 14.69
C GLU A 269 -7.25 -7.11 14.79
N GLY A 270 -7.95 -7.24 13.65
CA GLY A 270 -9.38 -7.46 13.58
C GLY A 270 -10.23 -6.20 13.71
N VAL A 271 -9.62 -5.04 13.57
CA VAL A 271 -10.34 -3.75 13.55
C VAL A 271 -10.96 -3.56 12.16
N PRO A 272 -12.26 -3.23 12.07
CA PRO A 272 -12.89 -2.95 10.78
C PRO A 272 -12.22 -1.78 10.06
N ALA A 273 -12.04 -1.89 8.75
CA ALA A 273 -11.58 -0.79 7.92
C ALA A 273 -12.53 0.40 7.99
N THR A 274 -11.97 1.59 8.24
CA THR A 274 -12.74 2.83 8.35
C THR A 274 -12.30 3.84 7.29
N ARG A 275 -13.07 4.91 7.14
CA ARG A 275 -12.65 6.14 6.49
C ARG A 275 -12.29 7.13 7.60
N THR A 276 -11.01 7.31 7.83
CA THR A 276 -10.49 8.21 8.86
C THR A 276 -10.23 9.59 8.25
N GLN A 277 -10.87 10.62 8.79
CA GLN A 277 -10.56 11.99 8.42
C GLN A 277 -9.34 12.46 9.21
N LEU A 278 -8.27 12.79 8.52
CA LEU A 278 -7.03 13.30 9.12
C LEU A 278 -7.08 14.82 9.24
N ILE A 279 -7.43 15.49 8.15
CA ILE A 279 -7.58 16.96 8.11
C ILE A 279 -9.02 17.30 7.72
N GLN A 280 -9.65 18.15 8.52
CA GLN A 280 -10.95 18.76 8.25
C GLN A 280 -10.81 20.26 8.26
N ASP A 281 -11.25 20.94 7.19
CA ASP A 281 -11.19 22.39 7.07
C ASP A 281 -9.79 22.97 7.40
N GLY A 282 -8.74 22.24 6.97
CA GLY A 282 -7.34 22.58 7.22
C GLY A 282 -6.83 22.28 8.64
N VAL A 283 -7.65 21.69 9.51
CA VAL A 283 -7.33 21.36 10.91
C VAL A 283 -7.13 19.86 11.08
N LEU A 284 -6.11 19.45 11.83
CA LEU A 284 -5.87 18.05 12.19
C LEU A 284 -6.96 17.58 13.17
N VAL A 285 -7.74 16.56 12.77
CA VAL A 285 -8.88 16.04 13.55
C VAL A 285 -8.78 14.55 13.84
N GLY A 286 -7.85 13.82 13.22
CA GLY A 286 -7.70 12.39 13.41
C GLY A 286 -6.29 11.91 13.17
N ARG A 287 -6.04 10.68 13.59
CA ARG A 287 -4.80 9.93 13.44
C ARG A 287 -5.10 8.51 13.00
N LEU A 288 -4.08 7.77 12.60
CA LEU A 288 -4.16 6.35 12.25
C LEU A 288 -3.69 5.52 13.45
N HIS A 289 -4.47 4.52 13.82
CA HIS A 289 -4.25 3.77 15.04
C HIS A 289 -4.26 2.26 14.84
N SER A 290 -3.37 1.58 15.58
CA SER A 290 -3.56 0.21 16.05
C SER A 290 -4.44 0.18 17.31
N ARG A 291 -4.75 -1.00 17.84
CA ARG A 291 -5.43 -1.14 19.14
C ARG A 291 -4.57 -0.62 20.29
N GLU A 292 -3.26 -0.82 20.21
CA GLU A 292 -2.32 -0.37 21.25
C GLU A 292 -2.19 1.15 21.27
N THR A 293 -1.91 1.78 20.12
CA THR A 293 -1.76 3.24 20.07
C THR A 293 -3.07 3.97 20.41
N ALA A 294 -4.20 3.39 20.01
CA ALA A 294 -5.52 3.90 20.40
C ALA A 294 -5.75 3.80 21.92
N GLY A 295 -5.39 2.68 22.54
CA GLY A 295 -5.49 2.50 23.98
C GLY A 295 -4.60 3.47 24.75
N LYS A 296 -3.34 3.63 24.33
CA LYS A 296 -2.35 4.52 24.97
C LYS A 296 -2.71 6.00 24.87
N LEU A 297 -3.29 6.43 23.75
CA LEU A 297 -3.68 7.82 23.52
C LEU A 297 -5.14 8.14 23.89
N GLY A 298 -5.93 7.14 24.32
CA GLY A 298 -7.34 7.31 24.66
C GLY A 298 -8.21 7.64 23.42
N GLU A 299 -7.79 7.20 22.24
CA GLU A 299 -8.47 7.40 20.97
C GLU A 299 -9.12 6.10 20.47
N LYS A 300 -9.75 6.10 19.29
CA LYS A 300 -10.36 4.89 18.72
C LYS A 300 -9.43 4.23 17.71
N PRO A 301 -9.39 2.88 17.65
CA PRO A 301 -8.66 2.19 16.59
C PRO A 301 -9.31 2.49 15.22
N THR A 302 -8.48 2.58 14.19
CA THR A 302 -8.92 3.03 12.86
C THR A 302 -8.81 1.95 11.78
N GLY A 303 -8.37 0.74 12.16
CA GLY A 303 -8.21 -0.37 11.21
C GLY A 303 -6.98 -0.19 10.32
N ASN A 304 -5.89 0.30 10.90
CA ASN A 304 -4.64 0.59 10.21
C ASN A 304 -3.46 -0.27 10.68
N ALA A 305 -3.67 -1.22 11.60
CA ALA A 305 -2.60 -2.14 12.03
C ALA A 305 -2.34 -3.19 10.95
N ARG A 306 -1.21 -3.09 10.24
CA ARG A 306 -0.88 -3.99 9.13
C ARG A 306 0.58 -4.44 9.16
N CYS A 307 0.80 -5.71 8.86
CA CYS A 307 2.13 -6.24 8.58
C CYS A 307 2.45 -6.18 7.07
N LEU A 308 3.73 -6.20 6.75
CA LEU A 308 4.18 -6.35 5.36
C LEU A 308 3.87 -7.76 4.83
N ASN A 309 4.09 -8.77 5.65
CA ASN A 309 3.74 -10.18 5.47
C ASN A 309 3.93 -10.90 6.82
N TYR A 310 3.70 -12.21 6.88
CA TYR A 310 3.75 -13.00 8.12
C TYR A 310 5.12 -13.03 8.83
N HIS A 311 6.18 -12.48 8.26
CA HIS A 311 7.49 -12.37 8.93
C HIS A 311 7.62 -11.12 9.80
N TYR A 312 6.67 -10.18 9.73
CA TYR A 312 6.73 -8.90 10.41
C TYR A 312 5.53 -8.70 11.33
N SER A 313 5.76 -8.05 12.46
CA SER A 313 4.67 -7.60 13.34
C SER A 313 3.85 -6.50 12.65
N PRO A 314 2.52 -6.47 12.85
CA PRO A 314 1.71 -5.33 12.44
C PRO A 314 2.18 -4.04 13.12
N ILE A 315 2.19 -2.97 12.36
CA ILE A 315 2.43 -1.59 12.80
C ILE A 315 1.37 -0.70 12.17
N VAL A 316 1.23 0.52 12.65
CA VAL A 316 0.28 1.46 12.04
C VAL A 316 0.75 1.80 10.63
N ARG A 317 -0.16 1.68 9.64
CA ARG A 317 0.12 1.95 8.23
C ARG A 317 -1.07 2.61 7.55
N MET A 318 -0.75 3.55 6.67
CA MET A 318 -1.72 4.09 5.74
C MET A 318 -2.35 2.99 4.87
N THR A 319 -3.53 3.29 4.35
CA THR A 319 -4.28 2.45 3.41
C THR A 319 -4.42 3.15 2.06
N ASN A 320 -5.52 3.80 1.79
CA ASN A 320 -5.66 4.69 0.66
C ASN A 320 -5.73 6.11 1.22
N THR A 321 -4.71 6.92 0.96
CA THR A 321 -4.62 8.31 1.44
C THR A 321 -4.93 9.26 0.29
N TRP A 322 -5.84 10.22 0.51
CA TRP A 322 -6.21 11.16 -0.54
C TRP A 322 -6.61 12.54 0.01
N ILE A 323 -6.47 13.55 -0.86
CA ILE A 323 -7.10 14.85 -0.69
C ILE A 323 -8.46 14.82 -1.37
N GLU A 324 -9.51 15.26 -0.69
CA GLU A 324 -10.85 15.34 -1.28
C GLU A 324 -10.88 16.34 -2.43
N ARG A 325 -11.62 15.99 -3.48
CA ARG A 325 -11.70 16.80 -4.69
C ARG A 325 -12.33 18.16 -4.40
N GLY A 326 -11.62 19.23 -4.79
CA GLY A 326 -12.16 20.58 -4.78
C GLY A 326 -13.14 20.85 -5.93
N THR A 327 -13.73 22.03 -5.92
CA THR A 327 -14.74 22.46 -6.92
C THR A 327 -14.16 23.30 -8.04
N THR A 328 -12.89 23.71 -7.97
CA THR A 328 -12.24 24.53 -9.00
C THR A 328 -12.01 23.69 -10.27
N PRO A 329 -12.54 24.12 -11.44
CA PRO A 329 -12.27 23.43 -12.70
C PRO A 329 -10.78 23.48 -13.04
N VAL A 330 -10.23 22.37 -13.56
CA VAL A 330 -8.82 22.27 -13.97
C VAL A 330 -8.41 23.36 -14.97
N ALA A 331 -9.32 23.79 -15.84
CA ALA A 331 -9.07 24.86 -16.80
C ALA A 331 -8.86 26.26 -16.14
N ARG A 332 -9.05 26.39 -14.83
CA ARG A 332 -8.81 27.63 -14.08
C ARG A 332 -7.58 27.55 -13.17
N LEU A 333 -6.92 26.42 -13.15
CA LEU A 333 -5.64 26.22 -12.48
C LEU A 333 -4.48 26.57 -13.44
#